data_ec42bec9ccd150336e061856a11059bd
#
_entry.id   ec42bec9ccd150336e061856a11059bd
#
_cell.length_a   1.000
_cell.length_b   1.000
_cell.length_c   1.000
_cell.angle_alpha   90.00
_cell.angle_beta   90.00
_cell.angle_gamma   90.00
#
_symmetry.space_group_name_H-M   'P 1'
#
loop_
_entity.id
_entity.type
_entity.pdbx_description
1 polymer ?
#
loop_
_entity_poly.entity_id
_entity_poly.type
_entity_poly.pdbx_seq_one_letter_code
_entity_poly.pdbx_strand_id
1 'polypeptide(L)'
;MNTVEKWGIFEVSLKGPSAGNPFTEQSVSATFRSKNEIVTVDGFYDGDGVYKVRFMPSFTGDYVYETVGSFPEAESAGDFTVTEPTGNNHGPVRIANTYHFAYEDTTPYYSVGTTCYAWAHQPEEVHKQTLEELDKGYFNKMRFCVFPKHYIHNFRDPETFPYEGTPVDNSNLTEENFSYFVDFSGNNWDFTRFNPEHFRRMERCIVELQERGIEADIIVMHPYDRWGFSVMNREQDDLYWNYVIARFSAYRNVWWSLANEYDLMRAKKLEDWEHYADLLCKKDPYNHMRSIHNCIPFYDHTRPWITHCSLQRQDLYRHVEYTTDYRTRYQKPIVWDEIAYEGNIDMGWGNISGQELTRRFWEASMRGGYAGHGETFMNPEDILWWSHGGKLHGESPARIRFLHEILTQTPGLGLKQGPGAFDETVAVPDEMIPVTGYEIHYYGFGRPSFRNFVKPAGENWRVEVIDTWNMTITDAGVHSGKFRIALPGHEYMAVRLTRV
;
A
#
# COMPACT_ATOMS: atom_id res chain seq x y z
N MET A 1 -22.25 25.08 -13.67
CA MET A 1 -21.43 24.06 -14.36
C MET A 1 -20.67 23.34 -13.25
N ASN A 2 -20.80 22.04 -13.16
CA ASN A 2 -20.07 21.26 -12.16
C ASN A 2 -18.59 21.20 -12.58
N THR A 3 -17.69 21.36 -11.62
CA THR A 3 -16.24 21.28 -11.86
C THR A 3 -15.62 20.24 -10.96
N VAL A 4 -14.61 19.55 -11.48
CA VAL A 4 -13.74 18.62 -10.74
C VAL A 4 -12.31 18.83 -11.24
N GLU A 5 -11.30 18.59 -10.39
CA GLU A 5 -9.92 18.60 -10.87
C GLU A 5 -9.57 17.28 -11.56
N LYS A 6 -8.63 17.29 -12.46
CA LYS A 6 -8.03 16.10 -13.05
C LYS A 6 -7.56 15.17 -11.93
N TRP A 7 -7.84 13.85 -12.07
CA TRP A 7 -7.64 12.82 -11.04
C TRP A 7 -8.40 13.02 -9.73
N GLY A 8 -9.38 13.94 -9.72
CA GLY A 8 -10.41 14.02 -8.69
C GLY A 8 -11.59 13.11 -9.02
N ILE A 9 -12.59 13.06 -8.15
CA ILE A 9 -13.77 12.23 -8.35
C ILE A 9 -14.95 13.06 -8.81
N PHE A 10 -15.51 12.72 -9.97
CA PHE A 10 -16.85 13.15 -10.38
C PHE A 10 -17.86 12.05 -10.04
N GLU A 11 -18.88 12.35 -9.23
CA GLU A 11 -19.90 11.41 -8.82
C GLU A 11 -21.26 11.80 -9.38
N VAL A 12 -21.93 10.86 -10.02
CA VAL A 12 -23.34 10.96 -10.42
C VAL A 12 -24.17 10.16 -9.43
N SER A 13 -25.16 10.79 -8.81
CA SER A 13 -26.11 10.15 -7.90
C SER A 13 -27.49 10.10 -8.53
N LEU A 14 -28.09 8.93 -8.54
CA LEU A 14 -29.41 8.66 -9.13
C LEU A 14 -30.33 8.08 -8.06
N LYS A 15 -31.63 8.35 -8.16
CA LYS A 15 -32.65 7.68 -7.36
C LYS A 15 -33.26 6.55 -8.16
N GLY A 16 -33.55 5.43 -7.48
CA GLY A 16 -34.12 4.26 -8.12
C GLY A 16 -34.77 3.30 -7.12
N PRO A 17 -35.10 2.09 -7.54
CA PRO A 17 -35.76 1.09 -6.70
C PRO A 17 -35.00 0.77 -5.43
N SER A 18 -35.71 0.64 -4.32
CA SER A 18 -35.19 0.16 -3.02
C SER A 18 -35.87 -1.13 -2.58
N ALA A 19 -36.95 -1.55 -3.26
CA ALA A 19 -37.64 -2.82 -3.00
C ALA A 19 -36.92 -3.99 -3.68
N GLY A 20 -37.15 -5.20 -3.17
CA GLY A 20 -36.44 -6.40 -3.67
C GLY A 20 -34.99 -6.47 -3.19
N ASN A 21 -34.10 -6.89 -4.05
CA ASN A 21 -32.65 -6.89 -3.79
C ASN A 21 -31.91 -6.01 -4.81
N PRO A 22 -31.80 -4.69 -4.58
CA PRO A 22 -31.16 -3.79 -5.53
C PRO A 22 -29.69 -4.13 -5.87
N PHE A 23 -28.98 -4.83 -4.99
CA PHE A 23 -27.58 -5.23 -5.24
C PHE A 23 -27.42 -6.28 -6.35
N THR A 24 -28.47 -7.06 -6.59
CA THR A 24 -28.45 -8.15 -7.59
C THR A 24 -29.45 -7.96 -8.72
N GLU A 25 -30.56 -7.25 -8.48
CA GLU A 25 -31.66 -7.07 -9.42
C GLU A 25 -31.50 -5.80 -10.26
N GLN A 26 -30.69 -4.86 -9.82
CA GLN A 26 -30.52 -3.57 -10.49
C GLN A 26 -29.06 -3.37 -10.94
N SER A 27 -28.92 -2.66 -12.04
CA SER A 27 -27.62 -2.25 -12.56
C SER A 27 -27.67 -0.79 -13.02
N VAL A 28 -26.54 -0.12 -12.91
CA VAL A 28 -26.31 1.22 -13.46
C VAL A 28 -24.87 1.33 -13.93
N SER A 29 -24.64 2.02 -15.02
CA SER A 29 -23.32 2.39 -15.51
C SER A 29 -23.37 3.77 -16.15
N ALA A 30 -22.22 4.39 -16.35
CA ALA A 30 -22.11 5.64 -17.07
C ALA A 30 -20.96 5.59 -18.08
N THR A 31 -21.16 6.25 -19.21
CA THR A 31 -20.11 6.52 -20.18
C THR A 31 -19.77 8.00 -20.15
N PHE A 32 -18.52 8.30 -19.84
CA PHE A 32 -17.94 9.63 -19.82
C PHE A 32 -17.14 9.87 -21.10
N ARG A 33 -17.34 11.03 -21.72
CA ARG A 33 -16.68 11.38 -23.00
C ARG A 33 -16.08 12.76 -22.94
N SER A 34 -14.85 12.86 -23.37
CA SER A 34 -14.19 14.12 -23.68
C SER A 34 -13.53 14.04 -25.07
N LYS A 35 -12.83 15.08 -25.45
CA LYS A 35 -11.99 15.07 -26.66
C LYS A 35 -10.91 13.97 -26.64
N ASN A 36 -10.42 13.61 -25.45
CA ASN A 36 -9.22 12.79 -25.26
C ASN A 36 -9.49 11.37 -24.81
N GLU A 37 -10.65 11.10 -24.17
CA GLU A 37 -10.98 9.76 -23.68
C GLU A 37 -12.49 9.46 -23.73
N ILE A 38 -12.81 8.19 -23.80
CA ILE A 38 -14.14 7.64 -23.61
C ILE A 38 -14.00 6.50 -22.62
N VAL A 39 -14.65 6.60 -21.47
CA VAL A 39 -14.58 5.62 -20.39
C VAL A 39 -15.98 5.24 -19.94
N THR A 40 -16.25 3.94 -19.83
CA THR A 40 -17.47 3.42 -19.23
C THR A 40 -17.12 2.78 -17.91
N VAL A 41 -17.86 3.14 -16.87
CA VAL A 41 -17.68 2.63 -15.50
C VAL A 41 -19.01 2.09 -14.98
N ASP A 42 -18.91 1.01 -14.19
CA ASP A 42 -20.06 0.48 -13.48
C ASP A 42 -20.37 1.34 -12.26
N GLY A 43 -21.65 1.47 -11.94
CA GLY A 43 -22.11 2.08 -10.69
C GLY A 43 -22.48 1.01 -9.67
N PHE A 44 -22.94 1.47 -8.53
CA PHE A 44 -23.31 0.63 -7.39
C PHE A 44 -24.52 1.20 -6.64
N TYR A 45 -25.23 0.33 -5.95
CA TYR A 45 -26.28 0.69 -5.01
C TYR A 45 -25.68 1.09 -3.66
N ASP A 46 -26.02 2.30 -3.17
CA ASP A 46 -25.50 2.86 -1.92
C ASP A 46 -26.53 2.88 -0.77
N GLY A 47 -27.62 2.11 -0.89
CA GLY A 47 -28.69 2.08 0.10
C GLY A 47 -29.78 3.14 -0.16
N ASP A 48 -30.93 2.97 0.49
CA ASP A 48 -32.06 3.95 0.50
C ASP A 48 -32.50 4.42 -0.89
N GLY A 49 -32.44 3.54 -1.91
CA GLY A 49 -32.79 3.87 -3.28
C GLY A 49 -31.79 4.80 -3.98
N VAL A 50 -30.57 4.91 -3.49
CA VAL A 50 -29.51 5.71 -4.07
C VAL A 50 -28.55 4.82 -4.86
N TYR A 51 -28.30 5.19 -6.11
CA TYR A 51 -27.32 4.58 -7.00
C TYR A 51 -26.26 5.61 -7.35
N LYS A 52 -25.01 5.19 -7.36
CA LYS A 52 -23.87 6.08 -7.62
C LYS A 52 -22.99 5.53 -8.73
N VAL A 53 -22.47 6.44 -9.55
CA VAL A 53 -21.41 6.15 -10.53
C VAL A 53 -20.29 7.15 -10.28
N ARG A 54 -19.06 6.65 -10.14
CA ARG A 54 -17.86 7.46 -9.88
C ARG A 54 -16.90 7.40 -11.03
N PHE A 55 -16.36 8.54 -11.39
CA PHE A 55 -15.40 8.67 -12.47
C PHE A 55 -14.21 9.55 -12.05
N MET A 56 -13.01 9.12 -12.40
CA MET A 56 -11.77 9.86 -12.22
C MET A 56 -11.27 10.33 -13.60
N PRO A 57 -11.44 11.60 -13.97
CA PRO A 57 -11.00 12.11 -15.28
C PRO A 57 -9.48 12.17 -15.40
N SER A 58 -8.95 11.75 -16.56
CA SER A 58 -7.51 11.74 -16.85
C SER A 58 -7.05 12.95 -17.66
N PHE A 59 -7.96 13.78 -18.16
CA PHE A 59 -7.63 14.98 -18.97
C PHE A 59 -8.44 16.18 -18.53
N THR A 60 -7.88 17.36 -18.66
CA THR A 60 -8.57 18.63 -18.47
C THR A 60 -9.49 18.97 -19.64
N GLY A 61 -10.51 19.78 -19.40
CA GLY A 61 -11.47 20.26 -20.39
C GLY A 61 -12.90 19.78 -20.13
N ASP A 62 -13.75 19.91 -21.14
CA ASP A 62 -15.17 19.61 -21.02
C ASP A 62 -15.46 18.13 -21.24
N TYR A 63 -16.31 17.60 -20.41
CA TYR A 63 -16.85 16.24 -20.45
C TYR A 63 -18.35 16.25 -20.53
N VAL A 64 -18.89 15.27 -21.23
CA VAL A 64 -20.30 14.88 -21.17
C VAL A 64 -20.42 13.46 -20.65
N TYR A 65 -21.52 13.15 -20.00
CA TYR A 65 -21.81 11.79 -19.57
C TYR A 65 -23.24 11.39 -19.87
N GLU A 66 -23.44 10.10 -20.03
CA GLU A 66 -24.72 9.44 -20.16
C GLU A 66 -24.73 8.24 -19.21
N THR A 67 -25.79 8.10 -18.42
CA THR A 67 -26.02 6.93 -17.56
C THR A 67 -27.07 6.04 -18.17
N VAL A 68 -26.94 4.73 -17.96
CA VAL A 68 -27.91 3.70 -18.36
C VAL A 68 -28.03 2.67 -17.25
N GLY A 69 -29.16 2.01 -17.15
CA GLY A 69 -29.37 0.97 -16.14
C GLY A 69 -30.65 0.17 -16.36
N SER A 70 -30.97 -0.68 -15.40
CA SER A 70 -32.13 -1.59 -15.45
C SER A 70 -33.45 -0.95 -15.02
N PHE A 71 -33.44 0.31 -14.57
CA PHE A 71 -34.64 1.03 -14.13
C PHE A 71 -34.78 2.39 -14.85
N PRO A 72 -36.02 2.94 -15.01
CA PRO A 72 -36.22 4.10 -15.85
C PRO A 72 -35.41 5.35 -15.43
N GLU A 73 -35.29 5.59 -14.13
CA GLU A 73 -34.56 6.75 -13.60
C GLU A 73 -33.05 6.63 -13.72
N ALA A 74 -32.53 5.47 -14.19
CA ALA A 74 -31.11 5.28 -14.46
C ALA A 74 -30.65 6.04 -15.72
N GLU A 75 -31.56 6.40 -16.63
CA GLU A 75 -31.25 7.19 -17.82
C GLU A 75 -31.13 8.67 -17.47
N SER A 76 -29.90 9.20 -17.51
CA SER A 76 -29.59 10.61 -17.25
C SER A 76 -28.39 11.02 -18.10
N ALA A 77 -28.27 12.31 -18.34
CA ALA A 77 -27.14 12.89 -19.06
C ALA A 77 -26.77 14.26 -18.47
N GLY A 78 -25.53 14.65 -18.63
CA GLY A 78 -25.06 15.96 -18.17
C GLY A 78 -23.64 16.26 -18.65
N ASP A 79 -23.15 17.39 -18.18
CA ASP A 79 -21.81 17.87 -18.49
C ASP A 79 -21.10 18.39 -17.24
N PHE A 80 -19.76 18.43 -17.31
CA PHE A 80 -18.90 19.03 -16.30
C PHE A 80 -17.57 19.46 -16.93
N THR A 81 -16.84 20.30 -16.23
CA THR A 81 -15.50 20.74 -16.68
C THR A 81 -14.44 20.24 -15.72
N VAL A 82 -13.35 19.70 -16.27
CA VAL A 82 -12.18 19.23 -15.53
C VAL A 82 -11.08 20.30 -15.56
N THR A 83 -10.64 20.71 -14.38
CA THR A 83 -9.58 21.70 -14.19
C THR A 83 -8.23 21.02 -13.95
N GLU A 84 -7.14 21.80 -13.96
CA GLU A 84 -5.82 21.31 -13.57
C GLU A 84 -5.84 20.82 -12.09
N PRO A 85 -5.01 19.83 -11.76
CA PRO A 85 -4.91 19.33 -10.39
C PRO A 85 -4.23 20.37 -9.49
N THR A 86 -4.54 20.33 -8.20
CA THR A 86 -4.03 21.28 -7.20
C THR A 86 -3.43 20.58 -5.99
N GLY A 87 -2.58 21.29 -5.23
CA GLY A 87 -2.00 20.79 -3.99
C GLY A 87 -1.12 19.56 -4.18
N ASN A 88 -1.43 18.49 -3.48
CA ASN A 88 -0.73 17.21 -3.54
C ASN A 88 -1.36 16.20 -4.53
N ASN A 89 -2.19 16.68 -5.43
CA ASN A 89 -2.80 15.81 -6.44
C ASN A 89 -1.85 15.62 -7.64
N HIS A 90 -1.02 14.61 -7.57
CA HIS A 90 -0.09 14.16 -8.62
C HIS A 90 -0.67 13.06 -9.52
N GLY A 91 -1.94 12.71 -9.31
CA GLY A 91 -2.58 11.56 -9.96
C GLY A 91 -2.20 10.22 -9.33
N PRO A 92 -2.67 9.09 -9.91
CA PRO A 92 -2.34 7.76 -9.42
C PRO A 92 -0.86 7.44 -9.55
N VAL A 93 -0.36 6.58 -8.66
CA VAL A 93 1.00 6.02 -8.78
C VAL A 93 1.05 5.00 -9.92
N ARG A 94 2.15 5.02 -10.66
CA ARG A 94 2.45 4.14 -11.80
C ARG A 94 3.81 3.48 -11.67
N ILE A 95 4.00 2.40 -12.41
CA ILE A 95 5.33 1.82 -12.60
C ILE A 95 6.16 2.76 -13.46
N ALA A 96 7.34 3.10 -12.98
CA ALA A 96 8.34 3.90 -13.68
C ALA A 96 9.65 3.11 -13.79
N ASN A 97 10.30 3.20 -14.94
CA ASN A 97 11.60 2.55 -15.17
C ASN A 97 11.66 1.07 -14.73
N THR A 98 10.59 0.30 -15.02
CA THR A 98 10.43 -1.14 -14.71
C THR A 98 10.41 -1.46 -13.21
N TYR A 99 11.24 -0.81 -12.39
CA TYR A 99 11.54 -1.21 -11.01
C TYR A 99 11.12 -0.20 -9.96
N HIS A 100 10.64 0.96 -10.38
CA HIS A 100 10.32 2.07 -9.50
C HIS A 100 8.91 2.59 -9.73
N PHE A 101 8.53 3.58 -8.95
CA PHE A 101 7.24 4.22 -9.02
C PHE A 101 7.38 5.72 -9.28
N ALA A 102 6.42 6.27 -10.00
CA ALA A 102 6.18 7.70 -10.10
C ALA A 102 4.68 7.94 -10.14
N TYR A 103 4.26 9.13 -9.78
CA TYR A 103 2.88 9.56 -10.03
C TYR A 103 2.62 9.76 -11.52
N GLU A 104 1.34 9.86 -11.90
CA GLU A 104 0.93 10.08 -13.29
C GLU A 104 1.52 11.36 -13.90
N ASP A 105 1.81 12.37 -13.10
CA ASP A 105 2.47 13.62 -13.51
C ASP A 105 4.01 13.51 -13.59
N THR A 106 4.55 12.30 -13.43
CA THR A 106 5.98 11.96 -13.44
C THR A 106 6.77 12.33 -12.17
N THR A 107 6.14 12.89 -11.15
CA THR A 107 6.78 13.11 -9.84
C THR A 107 7.23 11.77 -9.26
N PRO A 108 8.50 11.58 -8.86
CA PRO A 108 8.98 10.34 -8.28
C PRO A 108 8.23 9.97 -6.99
N TYR A 109 7.92 8.68 -6.83
CA TYR A 109 7.28 8.15 -5.64
C TYR A 109 8.17 7.09 -4.98
N TYR A 110 8.72 7.42 -3.81
CA TYR A 110 9.53 6.50 -3.01
C TYR A 110 8.65 5.93 -1.90
N SER A 111 8.16 4.70 -2.07
CA SER A 111 7.25 4.07 -1.11
C SER A 111 7.94 3.77 0.22
N VAL A 112 7.40 4.32 1.29
CA VAL A 112 7.66 3.93 2.67
C VAL A 112 6.34 3.58 3.32
N GLY A 113 6.05 2.29 3.38
CA GLY A 113 4.76 1.78 3.80
C GLY A 113 4.64 1.54 5.30
N THR A 114 3.40 1.45 5.78
CA THR A 114 3.06 0.90 7.09
C THR A 114 1.83 0.01 6.99
N THR A 115 1.61 -0.84 7.99
CA THR A 115 0.47 -1.75 8.05
C THR A 115 -0.36 -1.47 9.28
N CYS A 116 -1.69 -1.30 9.08
CA CYS A 116 -2.71 -1.19 10.13
C CYS A 116 -3.92 -2.03 9.68
N TYR A 117 -3.82 -3.36 9.77
CA TYR A 117 -4.73 -4.29 9.08
C TYR A 117 -6.21 -4.04 9.36
N ALA A 118 -6.59 -3.79 10.61
CA ALA A 118 -7.97 -3.60 11.03
C ALA A 118 -8.30 -2.15 11.43
N TRP A 119 -7.50 -1.18 11.03
CA TRP A 119 -7.72 0.23 11.36
C TRP A 119 -9.11 0.73 10.94
N ALA A 120 -9.55 0.42 9.74
CA ALA A 120 -10.86 0.83 9.23
C ALA A 120 -12.04 0.29 10.05
N HIS A 121 -11.80 -0.69 10.89
CA HIS A 121 -12.82 -1.37 11.70
C HIS A 121 -12.79 -0.96 13.18
N GLN A 122 -11.90 -0.03 13.56
CA GLN A 122 -11.72 0.41 14.94
C GLN A 122 -12.70 1.51 15.33
N PRO A 123 -12.94 1.71 16.66
CA PRO A 123 -13.69 2.85 17.15
C PRO A 123 -13.11 4.18 16.70
N GLU A 124 -13.96 5.20 16.61
CA GLU A 124 -13.62 6.53 16.10
C GLU A 124 -12.43 7.18 16.81
N GLU A 125 -12.25 6.90 18.10
CA GLU A 125 -11.14 7.43 18.88
C GLU A 125 -9.78 6.88 18.39
N VAL A 126 -9.70 5.54 18.19
CA VAL A 126 -8.49 4.89 17.65
C VAL A 126 -8.23 5.32 16.21
N HIS A 127 -9.30 5.47 15.43
CA HIS A 127 -9.23 5.96 14.06
C HIS A 127 -8.56 7.34 14.01
N LYS A 128 -9.00 8.29 14.83
CA LYS A 128 -8.42 9.63 14.92
C LYS A 128 -6.98 9.64 15.42
N GLN A 129 -6.66 8.85 16.44
CA GLN A 129 -5.29 8.71 16.92
C GLN A 129 -4.35 8.25 15.83
N THR A 130 -4.80 7.30 14.99
CA THR A 130 -4.02 6.82 13.85
C THR A 130 -3.73 7.95 12.87
N LEU A 131 -4.73 8.77 12.53
CA LEU A 131 -4.55 9.91 11.63
C LEU A 131 -3.58 10.94 12.20
N GLU A 132 -3.64 11.21 13.50
CA GLU A 132 -2.69 12.11 14.19
C GLU A 132 -1.24 11.59 14.12
N GLU A 133 -1.03 10.27 14.19
CA GLU A 133 0.30 9.67 13.98
C GLU A 133 0.75 9.76 12.51
N LEU A 134 -0.16 9.54 11.57
CA LEU A 134 0.13 9.66 10.13
C LEU A 134 0.45 11.12 9.73
N ASP A 135 -0.15 12.12 10.38
CA ASP A 135 0.14 13.54 10.17
C ASP A 135 1.60 13.93 10.50
N LYS A 136 2.33 13.07 11.23
CA LYS A 136 3.78 13.26 11.47
C LYS A 136 4.63 12.98 10.19
N GLY A 137 4.03 12.44 9.14
CA GLY A 137 4.67 12.23 7.83
C GLY A 137 5.74 11.15 7.83
N TYR A 138 5.58 10.09 8.61
CA TYR A 138 6.52 8.97 8.65
C TYR A 138 6.35 8.03 7.45
N PHE A 139 5.12 7.92 6.93
CA PHE A 139 4.73 6.96 5.92
C PHE A 139 3.94 7.62 4.79
N ASN A 140 4.03 7.07 3.58
CA ASN A 140 3.27 7.50 2.41
C ASN A 140 2.46 6.38 1.74
N LYS A 141 2.39 5.21 2.36
CA LYS A 141 1.53 4.09 1.97
C LYS A 141 1.04 3.37 3.23
N MET A 142 -0.23 2.98 3.26
CA MET A 142 -0.80 2.20 4.35
C MET A 142 -1.61 1.02 3.84
N ARG A 143 -1.33 -0.18 4.39
CA ARG A 143 -2.06 -1.42 4.10
C ARG A 143 -3.13 -1.65 5.16
N PHE A 144 -4.37 -1.92 4.72
CA PHE A 144 -5.49 -2.27 5.59
C PHE A 144 -6.54 -3.13 4.86
N CYS A 145 -7.33 -3.88 5.63
CA CYS A 145 -8.27 -4.86 5.12
C CYS A 145 -9.66 -4.28 4.87
N VAL A 146 -10.32 -4.72 3.79
CA VAL A 146 -11.75 -4.45 3.56
C VAL A 146 -12.61 -5.28 4.50
N PHE A 147 -12.34 -6.59 4.62
CA PHE A 147 -13.00 -7.44 5.61
C PHE A 147 -12.41 -7.28 7.01
N PRO A 148 -13.21 -7.38 8.07
CA PRO A 148 -12.70 -7.42 9.44
C PRO A 148 -11.76 -8.62 9.63
N LYS A 149 -10.75 -8.44 10.48
CA LYS A 149 -9.69 -9.43 10.73
C LYS A 149 -9.85 -10.07 12.12
N HIS A 150 -9.87 -11.40 12.15
CA HIS A 150 -9.85 -12.18 13.38
C HIS A 150 -8.43 -12.71 13.64
N TYR A 151 -7.80 -12.20 14.69
CA TYR A 151 -6.42 -12.56 15.07
C TYR A 151 -6.25 -12.46 16.58
N ILE A 152 -5.21 -13.09 17.16
CA ILE A 152 -5.02 -13.12 18.62
C ILE A 152 -5.00 -11.74 19.28
N HIS A 153 -4.48 -10.74 18.61
CA HIS A 153 -4.50 -9.36 19.08
C HIS A 153 -5.57 -8.51 18.39
N ASN A 154 -6.53 -9.13 17.71
CA ASN A 154 -7.61 -8.45 17.00
C ASN A 154 -8.82 -9.37 16.87
N PHE A 155 -9.47 -9.69 17.97
CA PHE A 155 -10.63 -10.59 18.01
C PHE A 155 -11.93 -9.90 18.43
N ARG A 156 -11.91 -8.60 18.67
CA ARG A 156 -13.13 -7.81 18.90
C ARG A 156 -13.91 -7.65 17.60
N ASP A 157 -15.23 -7.60 17.73
CA ASP A 157 -16.07 -7.34 16.57
C ASP A 157 -15.83 -5.91 16.04
N PRO A 158 -15.92 -5.71 14.70
CA PRO A 158 -15.82 -4.39 14.10
C PRO A 158 -17.08 -3.55 14.39
N GLU A 159 -16.98 -2.24 14.17
CA GLU A 159 -18.13 -1.34 14.28
C GLU A 159 -19.24 -1.65 13.25
N THR A 160 -18.86 -2.13 12.08
CA THR A 160 -19.77 -2.51 10.99
C THR A 160 -19.28 -3.76 10.27
N PHE A 161 -20.21 -4.52 9.72
CA PHE A 161 -19.92 -5.68 8.88
C PHE A 161 -20.28 -5.41 7.42
N PRO A 162 -19.61 -6.07 6.44
CA PRO A 162 -19.79 -5.81 5.01
C PRO A 162 -21.13 -6.27 4.44
N TYR A 163 -21.85 -7.16 5.12
CA TYR A 163 -23.11 -7.73 4.68
C TYR A 163 -24.25 -7.50 5.69
N GLU A 164 -25.49 -7.52 5.21
CA GLU A 164 -26.67 -7.59 6.08
C GLU A 164 -26.71 -8.94 6.80
N GLY A 165 -27.04 -8.91 8.09
CA GLY A 165 -27.13 -10.12 8.91
C GLY A 165 -26.59 -9.95 10.32
N THR A 166 -26.21 -11.05 10.93
CA THR A 166 -25.70 -11.06 12.31
C THR A 166 -24.47 -11.93 12.43
N PRO A 167 -23.43 -11.45 13.15
CA PRO A 167 -22.24 -12.23 13.44
C PRO A 167 -22.55 -13.33 14.46
N VAL A 168 -21.66 -14.33 14.55
CA VAL A 168 -21.59 -15.22 15.69
C VAL A 168 -21.32 -14.41 16.97
N ASP A 169 -21.93 -14.81 18.09
CA ASP A 169 -21.66 -14.18 19.39
C ASP A 169 -20.19 -14.34 19.78
N ASN A 170 -19.53 -13.20 19.95
CA ASN A 170 -18.11 -13.07 20.26
C ASN A 170 -17.85 -12.56 21.69
N SER A 171 -18.88 -12.35 22.49
CA SER A 171 -18.81 -11.71 23.80
C SER A 171 -17.94 -12.44 24.83
N ASN A 172 -17.78 -13.77 24.68
CA ASN A 172 -16.99 -14.62 25.57
C ASN A 172 -15.58 -14.93 25.04
N LEU A 173 -15.17 -14.34 23.93
CA LEU A 173 -13.83 -14.57 23.36
C LEU A 173 -12.77 -13.81 24.17
N THR A 174 -11.73 -14.53 24.58
CA THR A 174 -10.57 -14.03 25.32
C THR A 174 -9.29 -14.54 24.68
N GLU A 175 -8.13 -14.03 25.08
CA GLU A 175 -6.85 -14.57 24.62
C GLU A 175 -6.66 -16.04 24.97
N GLU A 176 -7.13 -16.47 26.17
CA GLU A 176 -6.96 -17.86 26.63
C GLU A 176 -7.78 -18.86 25.81
N ASN A 177 -8.94 -18.44 25.28
CA ASN A 177 -9.82 -19.32 24.49
C ASN A 177 -9.78 -19.03 23.00
N PHE A 178 -8.90 -18.12 22.55
CA PHE A 178 -8.71 -17.79 21.14
C PHE A 178 -8.28 -19.01 20.33
N SER A 179 -8.81 -19.13 19.10
CA SER A 179 -8.39 -20.14 18.13
C SER A 179 -8.38 -19.57 16.72
N TYR A 180 -7.32 -19.88 15.97
CA TYR A 180 -7.28 -19.65 14.53
C TYR A 180 -8.17 -20.63 13.74
N PHE A 181 -8.54 -21.74 14.34
CA PHE A 181 -9.39 -22.76 13.75
C PHE A 181 -10.81 -22.58 14.27
N VAL A 182 -11.58 -21.77 13.56
CA VAL A 182 -12.98 -21.53 13.86
C VAL A 182 -13.85 -22.23 12.84
N ASP A 183 -14.99 -22.76 13.28
CA ASP A 183 -16.06 -23.03 12.35
C ASP A 183 -16.89 -21.75 12.19
N PHE A 184 -17.51 -21.59 11.03
CA PHE A 184 -18.28 -20.38 10.71
C PHE A 184 -19.75 -20.49 11.17
N SER A 185 -20.09 -21.47 12.00
CA SER A 185 -21.43 -21.65 12.54
C SER A 185 -21.83 -20.48 13.45
N GLY A 186 -23.09 -20.18 13.53
CA GLY A 186 -23.62 -19.04 14.29
C GLY A 186 -23.60 -17.71 13.54
N ASN A 187 -22.95 -17.61 12.42
CA ASN A 187 -23.07 -16.47 11.53
C ASN A 187 -24.32 -16.62 10.64
N ASN A 188 -25.00 -15.50 10.41
CA ASN A 188 -26.21 -15.49 9.56
C ASN A 188 -26.15 -14.25 8.64
N TRP A 189 -25.46 -14.39 7.50
CA TRP A 189 -25.29 -13.33 6.51
C TRP A 189 -26.12 -13.56 5.26
N ASP A 190 -26.70 -12.49 4.72
CA ASP A 190 -27.17 -12.46 3.35
C ASP A 190 -26.03 -11.97 2.43
N PHE A 191 -25.24 -12.89 1.89
CA PHE A 191 -24.14 -12.56 0.98
C PHE A 191 -24.56 -11.91 -0.35
N THR A 192 -25.86 -11.72 -0.57
CA THR A 192 -26.39 -10.97 -1.72
C THR A 192 -26.71 -9.52 -1.39
N ARG A 193 -26.62 -9.12 -0.10
CA ARG A 193 -26.93 -7.78 0.39
C ARG A 193 -25.79 -7.20 1.16
N PHE A 194 -25.17 -6.18 0.58
CA PHE A 194 -24.11 -5.44 1.25
C PHE A 194 -24.69 -4.47 2.29
N ASN A 195 -23.86 -4.13 3.27
CA ASN A 195 -24.10 -3.01 4.18
C ASN A 195 -23.39 -1.75 3.66
N PRO A 196 -24.05 -0.79 3.05
CA PRO A 196 -23.42 0.39 2.49
C PRO A 196 -22.65 1.25 3.51
N GLU A 197 -23.03 1.20 4.79
CA GLU A 197 -22.36 1.96 5.84
C GLU A 197 -20.92 1.46 6.07
N HIS A 198 -20.69 0.14 6.03
CA HIS A 198 -19.36 -0.44 6.08
C HIS A 198 -18.46 0.10 4.95
N PHE A 199 -18.96 0.13 3.74
CA PHE A 199 -18.20 0.59 2.59
C PHE A 199 -18.01 2.11 2.57
N ARG A 200 -18.97 2.91 3.05
CA ARG A 200 -18.78 4.37 3.24
C ARG A 200 -17.69 4.66 4.27
N ARG A 201 -17.58 3.82 5.31
CA ARG A 201 -16.48 3.91 6.27
C ARG A 201 -15.12 3.63 5.61
N MET A 202 -15.04 2.60 4.76
CA MET A 202 -13.85 2.32 3.97
C MET A 202 -13.48 3.48 3.04
N GLU A 203 -14.47 4.06 2.36
CA GLU A 203 -14.29 5.24 1.49
C GLU A 203 -13.74 6.43 2.27
N ARG A 204 -14.26 6.68 3.47
CA ARG A 204 -13.73 7.71 4.37
C ARG A 204 -12.25 7.47 4.67
N CYS A 205 -11.86 6.26 5.01
CA CYS A 205 -10.46 5.89 5.24
C CYS A 205 -9.57 6.18 4.02
N ILE A 206 -10.03 5.81 2.82
CA ILE A 206 -9.31 6.07 1.57
C ILE A 206 -9.13 7.58 1.34
N VAL A 207 -10.18 8.37 1.54
CA VAL A 207 -10.15 9.84 1.36
C VAL A 207 -9.22 10.50 2.38
N GLU A 208 -9.29 10.13 3.66
CA GLU A 208 -8.46 10.69 4.73
C GLU A 208 -6.96 10.39 4.50
N LEU A 209 -6.63 9.22 3.95
CA LEU A 209 -5.27 8.91 3.50
C LEU A 209 -4.87 9.75 2.28
N GLN A 210 -5.77 9.89 1.29
CA GLN A 210 -5.53 10.72 0.10
C GLN A 210 -5.23 12.19 0.43
N GLU A 211 -5.97 12.76 1.37
CA GLU A 211 -5.75 14.15 1.84
C GLU A 211 -4.37 14.35 2.46
N ARG A 212 -3.78 13.28 3.01
CA ARG A 212 -2.42 13.26 3.57
C ARG A 212 -1.33 12.87 2.59
N GLY A 213 -1.68 12.61 1.32
CA GLY A 213 -0.72 12.11 0.32
C GLY A 213 -0.25 10.69 0.60
N ILE A 214 -1.12 9.86 1.21
CA ILE A 214 -0.83 8.47 1.56
C ILE A 214 -1.61 7.54 0.62
N GLU A 215 -0.90 6.61 0.01
CA GLU A 215 -1.51 5.57 -0.82
C GLU A 215 -2.25 4.54 0.05
N ALA A 216 -3.47 4.21 -0.34
CA ALA A 216 -4.34 3.25 0.30
C ALA A 216 -4.16 1.87 -0.35
N ASP A 217 -3.29 1.03 0.21
CA ASP A 217 -3.05 -0.34 -0.25
C ASP A 217 -4.10 -1.25 0.40
N ILE A 218 -5.27 -1.37 -0.27
CA ILE A 218 -6.42 -2.08 0.26
C ILE A 218 -6.31 -3.58 0.03
N ILE A 219 -6.38 -4.34 1.11
CA ILE A 219 -6.40 -5.79 1.10
C ILE A 219 -7.83 -6.27 0.93
N VAL A 220 -8.14 -6.79 -0.25
CA VAL A 220 -9.51 -7.17 -0.61
C VAL A 220 -9.95 -8.44 0.11
N MET A 221 -9.06 -9.43 0.20
CA MET A 221 -9.34 -10.71 0.88
C MET A 221 -8.18 -11.12 1.79
N HIS A 222 -8.47 -11.93 2.83
CA HIS A 222 -7.46 -12.49 3.74
C HIS A 222 -8.00 -13.73 4.47
N PRO A 223 -7.11 -14.61 5.05
CA PRO A 223 -7.52 -15.85 5.71
C PRO A 223 -8.00 -15.68 7.15
N TYR A 224 -7.78 -14.52 7.77
CA TYR A 224 -7.99 -14.28 9.21
C TYR A 224 -9.45 -13.94 9.50
N ASP A 225 -10.30 -14.93 9.46
CA ASP A 225 -11.75 -14.80 9.40
C ASP A 225 -12.44 -15.73 10.38
N ARG A 226 -13.52 -15.28 11.01
CA ARG A 226 -14.44 -16.08 11.80
C ARG A 226 -15.88 -15.94 11.36
N TRP A 227 -16.13 -15.08 10.36
CA TRP A 227 -17.46 -14.73 9.91
C TRP A 227 -17.88 -15.45 8.63
N GLY A 228 -16.95 -16.15 7.95
CA GLY A 228 -17.21 -16.91 6.73
C GLY A 228 -16.94 -16.16 5.44
N PHE A 229 -16.36 -14.95 5.49
CA PHE A 229 -16.04 -14.16 4.29
C PHE A 229 -14.92 -14.79 3.45
N SER A 230 -13.98 -15.48 4.09
CA SER A 230 -12.88 -16.17 3.40
C SER A 230 -13.31 -17.45 2.65
N VAL A 231 -14.50 -17.96 2.92
CA VAL A 231 -15.02 -19.20 2.33
C VAL A 231 -16.23 -19.01 1.42
N MET A 232 -16.55 -17.77 1.08
CA MET A 232 -17.60 -17.45 0.10
C MET A 232 -17.39 -18.25 -1.19
N ASN A 233 -18.48 -18.62 -1.84
CA ASN A 233 -18.43 -19.28 -3.16
C ASN A 233 -18.12 -18.27 -4.28
N ARG A 234 -17.90 -18.77 -5.49
CA ARG A 234 -17.53 -17.95 -6.66
C ARG A 234 -18.56 -16.86 -6.98
N GLU A 235 -19.85 -17.14 -6.87
CA GLU A 235 -20.91 -16.17 -7.18
C GLU A 235 -20.92 -15.03 -6.14
N GLN A 236 -20.71 -15.37 -4.87
CA GLN A 236 -20.59 -14.40 -3.78
C GLN A 236 -19.33 -13.54 -3.92
N ASP A 237 -18.19 -14.19 -4.25
CA ASP A 237 -16.94 -13.47 -4.52
C ASP A 237 -17.09 -12.51 -5.71
N ASP A 238 -17.68 -12.94 -6.81
CA ASP A 238 -17.86 -12.11 -8.01
C ASP A 238 -18.74 -10.90 -7.75
N LEU A 239 -19.81 -11.08 -6.97
CA LEU A 239 -20.68 -9.99 -6.54
C LEU A 239 -19.90 -8.99 -5.67
N TYR A 240 -19.13 -9.48 -4.71
CA TYR A 240 -18.28 -8.67 -3.84
C TYR A 240 -17.21 -7.89 -4.61
N TRP A 241 -16.45 -8.56 -5.49
CA TRP A 241 -15.42 -7.91 -6.29
C TRP A 241 -15.99 -6.81 -7.18
N ASN A 242 -17.10 -7.07 -7.88
CA ASN A 242 -17.77 -6.06 -8.71
C ASN A 242 -18.18 -4.84 -7.88
N TYR A 243 -18.74 -5.06 -6.69
CA TYR A 243 -19.18 -3.99 -5.81
C TYR A 243 -18.03 -3.14 -5.28
N VAL A 244 -16.96 -3.79 -4.82
CA VAL A 244 -15.74 -3.13 -4.30
C VAL A 244 -15.05 -2.32 -5.40
N ILE A 245 -14.89 -2.90 -6.60
CA ILE A 245 -14.27 -2.19 -7.72
C ILE A 245 -15.09 -0.97 -8.12
N ALA A 246 -16.41 -1.11 -8.30
CA ALA A 246 -17.27 0.01 -8.66
C ALA A 246 -17.23 1.16 -7.62
N ARG A 247 -17.05 0.83 -6.33
CA ARG A 247 -16.98 1.83 -5.26
C ARG A 247 -15.63 2.52 -5.14
N PHE A 248 -14.52 1.78 -5.29
CA PHE A 248 -13.19 2.28 -4.88
C PHE A 248 -12.28 2.66 -6.05
N SER A 249 -12.53 2.20 -7.27
CA SER A 249 -11.61 2.43 -8.38
C SER A 249 -11.45 3.90 -8.78
N ALA A 250 -12.40 4.78 -8.49
CA ALA A 250 -12.27 6.20 -8.82
C ALA A 250 -11.35 7.00 -7.86
N TYR A 251 -10.86 6.40 -6.78
CA TYR A 251 -9.91 7.06 -5.87
C TYR A 251 -8.47 6.89 -6.36
N ARG A 252 -7.79 7.99 -6.67
CA ARG A 252 -6.45 7.99 -7.26
C ARG A 252 -5.36 7.29 -6.42
N ASN A 253 -5.54 7.24 -5.10
CA ASN A 253 -4.58 6.66 -4.15
C ASN A 253 -4.82 5.19 -3.81
N VAL A 254 -5.73 4.51 -4.52
CA VAL A 254 -6.00 3.07 -4.27
C VAL A 254 -4.94 2.20 -4.93
N TRP A 255 -4.41 1.26 -4.15
CA TRP A 255 -3.65 0.10 -4.62
C TRP A 255 -4.45 -1.16 -4.27
N TRP A 256 -4.49 -2.11 -5.19
CA TRP A 256 -5.23 -3.35 -5.01
C TRP A 256 -4.29 -4.47 -4.54
N SER A 257 -4.40 -4.88 -3.28
CA SER A 257 -3.84 -6.15 -2.80
C SER A 257 -4.94 -7.21 -2.85
N LEU A 258 -4.87 -8.15 -3.80
CA LEU A 258 -5.93 -9.15 -3.98
C LEU A 258 -6.14 -9.96 -2.72
N ALA A 259 -5.04 -10.35 -2.07
CA ALA A 259 -5.08 -10.98 -0.77
C ALA A 259 -3.84 -10.68 0.05
N ASN A 260 -4.00 -10.66 1.38
CA ASN A 260 -2.92 -10.91 2.32
C ASN A 260 -2.82 -12.41 2.54
N GLU A 261 -1.60 -12.97 2.40
CA GLU A 261 -1.30 -14.39 2.64
C GLU A 261 -2.27 -15.34 1.91
N TYR A 262 -2.36 -15.15 0.59
CA TYR A 262 -3.27 -15.86 -0.30
C TYR A 262 -3.22 -17.40 -0.11
N ASP A 263 -2.04 -17.91 0.21
CA ASP A 263 -1.75 -19.34 0.36
C ASP A 263 -2.33 -19.96 1.64
N LEU A 264 -2.77 -19.14 2.59
CA LEU A 264 -3.52 -19.57 3.78
C LEU A 264 -5.04 -19.61 3.54
N MET A 265 -5.54 -19.03 2.45
CA MET A 265 -6.97 -19.05 2.09
C MET A 265 -7.36 -20.38 1.44
N ARG A 266 -7.56 -21.41 2.27
CA ARG A 266 -7.75 -22.82 1.86
C ARG A 266 -8.96 -23.06 0.95
N ALA A 267 -9.98 -22.21 1.01
CA ALA A 267 -11.16 -22.30 0.15
C ALA A 267 -10.94 -21.74 -1.25
N LYS A 268 -9.82 -21.05 -1.49
CA LYS A 268 -9.49 -20.45 -2.79
C LYS A 268 -8.33 -21.20 -3.44
N LYS A 269 -8.41 -21.36 -4.76
CA LYS A 269 -7.38 -21.98 -5.59
C LYS A 269 -6.67 -20.93 -6.44
N LEU A 270 -5.59 -21.31 -7.11
CA LEU A 270 -4.86 -20.40 -8.00
C LEU A 270 -5.75 -19.86 -9.12
N GLU A 271 -6.66 -20.69 -9.64
CA GLU A 271 -7.63 -20.28 -10.68
C GLU A 271 -8.61 -19.21 -10.19
N ASP A 272 -8.90 -19.17 -8.87
CA ASP A 272 -9.75 -18.14 -8.30
C ASP A 272 -9.03 -16.78 -8.29
N TRP A 273 -7.76 -16.75 -7.91
CA TRP A 273 -6.95 -15.53 -7.93
C TRP A 273 -6.75 -14.98 -9.34
N GLU A 274 -6.49 -15.84 -10.33
CA GLU A 274 -6.42 -15.44 -11.74
C GLU A 274 -7.75 -14.86 -12.24
N HIS A 275 -8.88 -15.43 -11.80
CA HIS A 275 -10.20 -14.92 -12.14
C HIS A 275 -10.48 -13.55 -11.53
N TYR A 276 -10.18 -13.35 -10.24
CA TYR A 276 -10.38 -12.03 -9.60
C TYR A 276 -9.46 -10.97 -10.19
N ALA A 277 -8.24 -11.36 -10.54
CA ALA A 277 -7.32 -10.47 -11.26
C ALA A 277 -7.84 -10.07 -12.64
N ASP A 278 -8.39 -11.02 -13.41
CA ASP A 278 -9.01 -10.74 -14.70
C ASP A 278 -10.23 -9.82 -14.57
N LEU A 279 -11.08 -10.07 -13.56
CA LEU A 279 -12.23 -9.22 -13.25
C LEU A 279 -11.79 -7.79 -12.91
N LEU A 280 -10.79 -7.65 -12.03
CA LEU A 280 -10.23 -6.36 -11.65
C LEU A 280 -9.63 -5.62 -12.85
N CYS A 281 -8.82 -6.30 -13.68
CA CYS A 281 -8.22 -5.69 -14.87
C CYS A 281 -9.26 -5.21 -15.91
N LYS A 282 -10.42 -5.86 -15.95
CA LYS A 282 -11.52 -5.49 -16.87
C LYS A 282 -12.38 -4.36 -16.34
N LYS A 283 -12.54 -4.27 -15.01
CA LYS A 283 -13.51 -3.38 -14.37
C LYS A 283 -12.89 -2.12 -13.78
N ASP A 284 -11.59 -2.13 -13.45
CA ASP A 284 -10.85 -0.93 -13.06
C ASP A 284 -10.25 -0.25 -14.30
N PRO A 285 -10.90 0.80 -14.84
CA PRO A 285 -10.43 1.46 -16.06
C PRO A 285 -9.20 2.34 -15.84
N TYR A 286 -8.80 2.56 -14.59
CA TYR A 286 -7.72 3.46 -14.21
C TYR A 286 -6.37 2.76 -14.08
N ASN A 287 -6.35 1.43 -14.19
CA ASN A 287 -5.14 0.62 -14.15
C ASN A 287 -4.26 0.87 -12.92
N HIS A 288 -4.88 0.87 -11.73
CA HIS A 288 -4.18 1.01 -10.45
C HIS A 288 -3.15 -0.10 -10.20
N MET A 289 -2.27 0.13 -9.22
CA MET A 289 -1.31 -0.87 -8.76
C MET A 289 -2.02 -2.13 -8.26
N ARG A 290 -1.51 -3.31 -8.64
CA ARG A 290 -2.07 -4.62 -8.30
C ARG A 290 -1.01 -5.56 -7.79
N SER A 291 -1.30 -6.21 -6.67
CA SER A 291 -0.43 -7.20 -6.04
C SER A 291 -1.20 -8.35 -5.42
N ILE A 292 -0.48 -9.35 -5.00
CA ILE A 292 -0.96 -10.43 -4.13
C ILE A 292 0.17 -10.82 -3.19
N HIS A 293 -0.13 -10.97 -1.90
CA HIS A 293 0.86 -11.19 -0.86
C HIS A 293 0.83 -12.64 -0.36
N ASN A 294 2.02 -13.22 -0.13
CA ASN A 294 2.20 -14.60 0.34
C ASN A 294 2.47 -14.68 1.84
N CYS A 295 2.12 -15.82 2.47
CA CYS A 295 2.70 -16.24 3.75
C CYS A 295 4.04 -16.99 3.54
N ILE A 296 4.01 -18.11 2.80
CA ILE A 296 5.19 -18.97 2.58
C ILE A 296 5.53 -19.08 1.10
N PRO A 297 4.72 -19.75 0.25
CA PRO A 297 5.05 -19.85 -1.16
C PRO A 297 4.76 -18.54 -1.89
N PHE A 298 5.73 -18.05 -2.62
CA PHE A 298 5.51 -16.90 -3.50
C PHE A 298 4.48 -17.26 -4.58
N TYR A 299 3.62 -16.28 -4.89
CA TYR A 299 2.83 -16.33 -6.10
C TYR A 299 3.73 -16.25 -7.33
N ASP A 300 3.23 -16.61 -8.50
CA ASP A 300 3.94 -16.38 -9.74
C ASP A 300 3.90 -14.88 -10.11
N HIS A 301 4.84 -14.11 -9.56
CA HIS A 301 4.92 -12.67 -9.82
C HIS A 301 5.29 -12.29 -11.26
N THR A 302 5.53 -13.27 -12.16
CA THR A 302 5.69 -13.00 -13.60
C THR A 302 4.36 -12.69 -14.28
N ARG A 303 3.23 -12.96 -13.62
CA ARG A 303 1.89 -12.71 -14.19
C ARG A 303 1.74 -11.26 -14.64
N PRO A 304 1.20 -11.02 -15.86
CA PRO A 304 1.07 -9.66 -16.41
C PRO A 304 0.19 -8.73 -15.60
N TRP A 305 -0.80 -9.26 -14.89
CA TRP A 305 -1.70 -8.45 -14.07
C TRP A 305 -1.03 -7.90 -12.79
N ILE A 306 0.02 -8.54 -12.30
CA ILE A 306 0.80 -8.08 -11.14
C ILE A 306 1.68 -6.92 -11.57
N THR A 307 1.51 -5.76 -10.96
CA THR A 307 2.31 -4.56 -11.25
C THR A 307 3.59 -4.52 -10.42
N HIS A 308 3.55 -4.98 -9.18
CA HIS A 308 4.69 -5.04 -8.26
C HIS A 308 4.60 -6.29 -7.38
N CYS A 309 5.74 -6.77 -6.92
CA CYS A 309 5.82 -7.93 -6.05
C CYS A 309 5.60 -7.49 -4.60
N SER A 310 4.53 -7.92 -3.96
CA SER A 310 4.28 -7.78 -2.53
C SER A 310 4.76 -9.06 -1.83
N LEU A 311 5.80 -8.96 -1.00
CA LEU A 311 6.54 -10.12 -0.52
C LEU A 311 6.71 -10.13 1.00
N GLN A 312 6.75 -11.36 1.56
CA GLN A 312 7.39 -11.69 2.83
C GLN A 312 8.21 -12.98 2.72
N ARG A 313 9.11 -13.18 3.67
CA ARG A 313 9.86 -14.44 3.85
C ARG A 313 9.80 -14.87 5.29
N GLN A 314 9.80 -16.16 5.50
CA GLN A 314 9.84 -16.76 6.85
C GLN A 314 11.26 -16.88 7.44
N ASP A 315 12.28 -16.44 6.70
CA ASP A 315 13.66 -16.39 7.18
C ASP A 315 13.83 -15.25 8.19
N LEU A 316 14.21 -15.54 9.41
CA LEU A 316 14.38 -14.54 10.48
C LEU A 316 15.57 -13.58 10.26
N TYR A 317 16.54 -13.98 9.44
CA TYR A 317 17.82 -13.27 9.31
C TYR A 317 18.01 -12.59 7.96
N ARG A 318 17.40 -13.12 6.91
CA ARG A 318 17.60 -12.63 5.53
C ARG A 318 16.26 -12.49 4.82
N HIS A 319 15.86 -11.25 4.65
CA HIS A 319 14.66 -10.87 3.92
C HIS A 319 15.02 -10.02 2.71
N VAL A 320 15.27 -8.75 2.98
CA VAL A 320 15.46 -7.67 2.01
C VAL A 320 16.77 -7.78 1.21
N GLU A 321 17.73 -8.55 1.70
CA GLU A 321 18.98 -8.84 1.02
C GLU A 321 18.78 -9.56 -0.33
N TYR A 322 17.62 -10.21 -0.53
CA TYR A 322 17.23 -10.85 -1.79
C TYR A 322 16.58 -9.88 -2.80
N THR A 323 16.49 -8.60 -2.51
CA THR A 323 15.85 -7.61 -3.41
C THR A 323 16.42 -7.66 -4.81
N THR A 324 17.73 -7.64 -4.97
CA THR A 324 18.40 -7.67 -6.28
C THR A 324 18.08 -8.95 -7.06
N ASP A 325 18.04 -10.09 -6.38
CA ASP A 325 17.73 -11.39 -6.99
C ASP A 325 16.28 -11.41 -7.53
N TYR A 326 15.34 -10.89 -6.73
CA TYR A 326 13.92 -10.85 -7.13
C TYR A 326 13.65 -9.77 -8.18
N ARG A 327 14.33 -8.63 -8.14
CA ARG A 327 14.30 -7.65 -9.24
C ARG A 327 14.70 -8.32 -10.56
N THR A 328 15.80 -9.05 -10.56
CA THR A 328 16.30 -9.79 -11.72
C THR A 328 15.30 -10.85 -12.18
N ARG A 329 14.72 -11.58 -11.25
CA ARG A 329 13.81 -12.69 -11.53
C ARG A 329 12.47 -12.22 -12.10
N TYR A 330 11.86 -11.21 -11.47
CA TYR A 330 10.46 -10.82 -11.77
C TYR A 330 10.35 -9.62 -12.70
N GLN A 331 11.41 -8.82 -12.86
CA GLN A 331 11.43 -7.60 -13.69
C GLN A 331 10.29 -6.64 -13.30
N LYS A 332 10.12 -6.41 -11.98
CA LYS A 332 9.08 -5.56 -11.36
C LYS A 332 9.62 -4.90 -10.10
N PRO A 333 8.99 -3.83 -9.60
CA PRO A 333 9.29 -3.29 -8.28
C PRO A 333 9.10 -4.36 -7.21
N ILE A 334 10.03 -4.42 -6.26
CA ILE A 334 9.97 -5.31 -5.10
C ILE A 334 9.53 -4.48 -3.89
N VAL A 335 8.40 -4.83 -3.33
CA VAL A 335 7.86 -4.26 -2.11
C VAL A 335 7.82 -5.34 -1.03
N TRP A 336 8.62 -5.18 -0.03
CA TRP A 336 8.66 -6.04 1.15
C TRP A 336 7.61 -5.55 2.14
N ASP A 337 6.37 -5.95 1.96
CA ASP A 337 5.26 -5.47 2.79
C ASP A 337 5.31 -6.03 4.22
N GLU A 338 5.96 -7.18 4.42
CA GLU A 338 6.21 -7.74 5.74
C GLU A 338 7.67 -8.17 5.87
N ILE A 339 8.38 -7.54 6.81
CA ILE A 339 9.81 -7.77 7.07
C ILE A 339 10.10 -8.01 8.54
N ALA A 340 9.17 -8.58 9.27
CA ALA A 340 9.03 -8.55 10.72
C ALA A 340 8.83 -7.11 11.26
N TYR A 341 8.38 -6.99 12.50
CA TYR A 341 7.92 -5.74 13.07
C TYR A 341 8.66 -5.40 14.36
N GLU A 342 8.90 -4.10 14.55
CA GLU A 342 9.42 -3.57 15.81
C GLU A 342 8.38 -3.81 16.92
N GLY A 343 8.82 -4.40 18.05
CA GLY A 343 7.87 -4.66 19.11
C GLY A 343 8.38 -5.60 20.19
N ASN A 344 7.44 -6.18 20.93
CA ASN A 344 7.74 -7.04 22.08
C ASN A 344 6.75 -8.20 22.31
N ILE A 345 5.93 -8.54 21.30
CA ILE A 345 5.09 -9.74 21.39
C ILE A 345 5.96 -11.00 21.37
N ASP A 346 5.40 -12.11 21.79
CA ASP A 346 6.09 -13.40 21.89
C ASP A 346 6.42 -14.06 20.54
N MET A 347 5.82 -13.60 19.45
CA MET A 347 6.04 -14.13 18.11
C MET A 347 7.24 -13.48 17.44
N GLY A 348 8.17 -14.27 16.89
CA GLY A 348 9.43 -13.79 16.31
C GLY A 348 9.29 -12.78 15.16
N TRP A 349 8.14 -12.73 14.48
CA TRP A 349 7.87 -11.74 13.46
C TRP A 349 7.49 -10.35 14.04
N GLY A 350 7.21 -10.23 15.34
CA GLY A 350 6.74 -9.01 15.99
C GLY A 350 7.56 -8.60 17.22
N ASN A 351 8.86 -8.91 17.26
CA ASN A 351 9.73 -8.57 18.39
C ASN A 351 11.18 -8.24 17.99
N ILE A 352 11.35 -7.67 16.80
CA ILE A 352 12.65 -7.14 16.42
C ILE A 352 12.85 -5.72 16.98
N SER A 353 14.10 -5.27 17.07
CA SER A 353 14.41 -3.92 17.51
C SER A 353 14.14 -2.88 16.42
N GLY A 354 13.96 -1.60 16.83
CA GLY A 354 13.86 -0.50 15.88
C GLY A 354 15.10 -0.33 15.00
N GLN A 355 16.29 -0.65 15.54
CA GLN A 355 17.54 -0.66 14.78
C GLN A 355 17.48 -1.68 13.65
N GLU A 356 17.02 -2.90 13.94
CA GLU A 356 16.93 -3.95 12.93
C GLU A 356 15.88 -3.63 11.88
N LEU A 357 14.72 -3.11 12.27
CA LEU A 357 13.71 -2.70 11.30
C LEU A 357 14.23 -1.57 10.40
N THR A 358 14.87 -0.55 10.99
CA THR A 358 15.51 0.54 10.22
C THR A 358 16.58 0.02 9.27
N ARG A 359 17.43 -0.93 9.71
CA ARG A 359 18.44 -1.56 8.86
C ARG A 359 17.79 -2.24 7.65
N ARG A 360 16.69 -2.96 7.85
CA ARG A 360 15.98 -3.64 6.75
C ARG A 360 15.43 -2.65 5.73
N PHE A 361 14.92 -1.51 6.15
CA PHE A 361 14.51 -0.45 5.24
C PHE A 361 15.68 0.09 4.41
N TRP A 362 16.83 0.34 5.05
CA TRP A 362 18.04 0.78 4.34
C TRP A 362 18.52 -0.28 3.35
N GLU A 363 18.62 -1.53 3.75
CA GLU A 363 19.08 -2.63 2.89
C GLU A 363 18.16 -2.84 1.68
N ALA A 364 16.84 -2.77 1.87
CA ALA A 364 15.89 -2.84 0.77
C ALA A 364 16.10 -1.70 -0.22
N SER A 365 16.17 -0.46 0.30
CA SER A 365 16.29 0.75 -0.53
C SER A 365 17.61 0.82 -1.28
N MET A 366 18.74 0.44 -0.64
CA MET A 366 20.07 0.40 -1.29
C MET A 366 20.15 -0.65 -2.40
N ARG A 367 19.27 -1.66 -2.39
CA ARG A 367 19.14 -2.67 -3.45
C ARG A 367 18.02 -2.35 -4.46
N GLY A 368 17.39 -1.19 -4.32
CA GLY A 368 16.34 -0.72 -5.22
C GLY A 368 14.99 -1.37 -5.00
N GLY A 369 14.67 -1.75 -3.77
CA GLY A 369 13.36 -2.19 -3.32
C GLY A 369 12.73 -1.21 -2.34
N TYR A 370 11.56 -1.58 -1.84
CA TYR A 370 10.75 -0.82 -0.91
C TYR A 370 10.38 -1.70 0.27
N ALA A 371 10.04 -1.11 1.41
CA ALA A 371 9.70 -1.87 2.61
C ALA A 371 8.46 -1.33 3.32
N GLY A 372 7.81 -2.20 4.08
CA GLY A 372 6.66 -1.91 4.91
C GLY A 372 7.01 -2.00 6.41
N HIS A 373 6.61 -0.98 7.14
CA HIS A 373 6.70 -0.90 8.60
C HIS A 373 5.52 -1.63 9.24
N GLY A 374 5.75 -2.18 10.41
CA GLY A 374 4.74 -2.58 11.35
C GLY A 374 5.30 -2.46 12.76
N GLU A 375 4.43 -2.31 13.76
CA GLU A 375 4.79 -2.17 15.15
C GLU A 375 3.84 -2.98 16.03
N THR A 376 4.41 -3.71 16.97
CA THR A 376 3.71 -4.70 17.80
C THR A 376 4.10 -4.58 19.27
N PHE A 377 4.14 -3.36 19.82
CA PHE A 377 4.32 -3.16 21.25
C PHE A 377 3.02 -3.43 22.00
N MET A 378 3.07 -4.39 22.93
CA MET A 378 2.02 -4.58 23.92
C MET A 378 1.94 -3.37 24.84
N ASN A 379 0.74 -2.88 25.09
CA ASN A 379 0.46 -1.76 25.97
C ASN A 379 -0.80 -2.07 26.83
N PRO A 380 -1.09 -1.30 27.91
CA PRO A 380 -2.22 -1.61 28.79
C PRO A 380 -3.60 -1.59 28.10
N GLU A 381 -3.71 -0.96 26.95
CA GLU A 381 -4.96 -0.84 26.19
C GLU A 381 -5.08 -1.96 25.13
N ASP A 382 -4.04 -2.78 24.95
CA ASP A 382 -3.93 -3.83 23.94
C ASP A 382 -4.23 -3.33 22.51
N ILE A 383 -3.78 -2.11 22.20
CA ILE A 383 -3.89 -1.48 20.90
C ILE A 383 -2.53 -1.51 20.21
N LEU A 384 -2.40 -2.38 19.23
CA LEU A 384 -1.17 -2.58 18.46
C LEU A 384 -1.28 -1.89 17.10
N TRP A 385 -0.33 -1.03 16.78
CA TRP A 385 -0.29 -0.29 15.51
C TRP A 385 -0.48 -1.20 14.28
N TRP A 386 0.30 -2.27 14.20
CA TRP A 386 0.21 -3.26 13.13
C TRP A 386 -1.22 -3.76 12.86
N SER A 387 -2.02 -3.92 13.90
CA SER A 387 -3.39 -4.43 13.80
C SER A 387 -4.43 -3.31 13.76
N HIS A 388 -4.37 -2.39 14.73
CA HIS A 388 -5.46 -1.44 14.98
C HIS A 388 -5.14 -0.02 14.54
N GLY A 389 -3.88 0.35 14.33
CA GLY A 389 -3.44 1.73 14.37
C GLY A 389 -3.30 2.24 15.81
N GLY A 390 -3.78 3.45 16.10
CA GLY A 390 -3.62 4.09 17.41
C GLY A 390 -2.33 4.88 17.50
N LYS A 391 -1.52 4.66 18.53
CA LYS A 391 -0.26 5.37 18.76
C LYS A 391 0.94 4.50 18.39
N LEU A 392 1.95 5.15 17.84
CA LEU A 392 3.27 4.56 17.63
C LEU A 392 4.10 4.65 18.92
N HIS A 393 4.76 3.56 19.28
CA HIS A 393 5.64 3.45 20.45
C HIS A 393 7.09 3.17 20.07
N GLY A 394 7.33 2.78 18.81
CA GLY A 394 8.63 2.42 18.30
C GLY A 394 9.54 3.61 17.97
N GLU A 395 10.79 3.29 17.73
CA GLU A 395 11.82 4.26 17.37
C GLU A 395 12.07 4.33 15.87
N SER A 396 11.68 3.30 15.11
CA SER A 396 11.93 3.21 13.66
C SER A 396 11.16 4.24 12.81
N PRO A 397 9.94 4.70 13.13
CA PRO A 397 9.19 5.60 12.26
C PRO A 397 9.95 6.88 11.87
N ALA A 398 10.57 7.54 12.85
CA ALA A 398 11.37 8.74 12.59
C ALA A 398 12.60 8.44 11.70
N ARG A 399 13.22 7.26 11.82
CA ARG A 399 14.38 6.80 11.05
C ARG A 399 13.98 6.43 9.62
N ILE A 400 12.78 5.89 9.44
CA ILE A 400 12.20 5.60 8.14
C ILE A 400 11.92 6.92 7.39
N ARG A 401 11.37 7.91 8.06
CA ARG A 401 11.22 9.25 7.48
C ARG A 401 12.56 9.86 7.08
N PHE A 402 13.58 9.77 7.93
CA PHE A 402 14.92 10.25 7.62
C PHE A 402 15.51 9.55 6.36
N LEU A 403 15.32 8.25 6.24
CA LEU A 403 15.68 7.53 5.00
C LEU A 403 14.90 8.07 3.79
N HIS A 404 13.58 8.25 3.93
CA HIS A 404 12.75 8.80 2.85
C HIS A 404 13.24 10.18 2.39
N GLU A 405 13.60 11.08 3.32
CA GLU A 405 14.18 12.38 3.02
C GLU A 405 15.50 12.28 2.23
N ILE A 406 16.32 11.26 2.50
CA ILE A 406 17.54 10.98 1.74
C ILE A 406 17.21 10.45 0.35
N LEU A 407 16.24 9.52 0.22
CA LEU A 407 15.82 8.95 -1.06
C LEU A 407 15.24 10.00 -2.00
N THR A 408 14.48 10.97 -1.50
CA THR A 408 13.93 12.07 -2.30
C THR A 408 14.98 13.04 -2.85
N GLN A 409 16.21 13.01 -2.31
CA GLN A 409 17.35 13.78 -2.78
C GLN A 409 18.17 13.02 -3.83
N THR A 410 17.87 11.75 -4.10
CA THR A 410 18.61 10.98 -5.09
C THR A 410 18.27 11.43 -6.52
N PRO A 411 19.23 11.47 -7.43
CA PRO A 411 18.94 11.72 -8.84
C PRO A 411 18.09 10.60 -9.44
N GLY A 412 17.12 10.96 -10.28
CA GLY A 412 16.30 10.01 -11.01
C GLY A 412 15.11 9.45 -10.24
N LEU A 413 14.66 8.26 -10.63
CA LEU A 413 13.42 7.65 -10.14
C LEU A 413 13.64 6.68 -8.95
N GLY A 414 14.88 6.30 -8.66
CA GLY A 414 15.21 5.36 -7.60
C GLY A 414 16.62 4.83 -7.67
N LEU A 415 16.93 3.93 -6.77
CA LEU A 415 18.24 3.33 -6.63
C LEU A 415 18.26 1.87 -7.12
N LYS A 416 19.44 1.39 -7.42
CA LYS A 416 19.75 -0.05 -7.57
C LYS A 416 21.08 -0.36 -6.88
N GLN A 417 21.29 -1.62 -6.59
CA GLN A 417 22.59 -2.08 -6.12
C GLN A 417 23.64 -1.88 -7.21
N GLY A 418 24.65 -1.12 -6.88
CA GLY A 418 25.86 -0.92 -7.68
C GLY A 418 26.95 -1.93 -7.34
N PRO A 419 28.08 -1.88 -8.05
CA PRO A 419 29.26 -2.67 -7.72
C PRO A 419 29.80 -2.21 -6.35
N GLY A 420 29.88 -3.11 -5.40
CA GLY A 420 30.34 -2.85 -4.04
C GLY A 420 31.41 -3.84 -3.60
N ALA A 421 32.06 -3.53 -2.48
CA ALA A 421 32.91 -4.47 -1.78
C ALA A 421 32.04 -5.50 -1.02
N PHE A 422 32.66 -6.56 -0.58
CA PHE A 422 32.03 -7.67 0.12
C PHE A 422 31.26 -7.26 1.40
N ASP A 423 31.72 -6.21 2.06
CA ASP A 423 31.28 -5.80 3.40
C ASP A 423 30.40 -4.52 3.43
N GLU A 424 29.89 -4.10 2.27
CA GLU A 424 29.02 -2.93 2.15
C GLU A 424 27.98 -3.12 1.06
N THR A 425 26.85 -2.43 1.17
CA THR A 425 25.88 -2.31 0.10
C THR A 425 26.03 -0.96 -0.58
N VAL A 426 26.44 -0.97 -1.83
CA VAL A 426 26.56 0.25 -2.65
C VAL A 426 25.29 0.43 -3.44
N ALA A 427 24.71 1.64 -3.40
CA ALA A 427 23.57 2.04 -4.20
C ALA A 427 23.96 3.13 -5.21
N VAL A 428 23.41 3.03 -6.42
CA VAL A 428 23.56 4.03 -7.49
C VAL A 428 22.20 4.31 -8.09
N PRO A 429 22.00 5.48 -8.76
CA PRO A 429 20.74 5.77 -9.45
C PRO A 429 20.41 4.70 -10.52
N ASP A 430 19.14 4.31 -10.57
CA ASP A 430 18.63 3.27 -11.49
C ASP A 430 17.97 3.89 -12.72
N GLU A 431 18.76 4.51 -13.56
CA GLU A 431 18.30 5.13 -14.79
C GLU A 431 18.66 4.30 -16.02
N MET A 432 17.83 4.39 -17.07
CA MET A 432 18.12 3.74 -18.36
C MET A 432 19.42 4.28 -18.99
N ILE A 433 19.68 5.56 -18.82
CA ILE A 433 20.97 6.18 -19.11
C ILE A 433 21.69 6.32 -17.78
N PRO A 434 22.87 5.68 -17.59
CA PRO A 434 23.56 5.72 -16.31
C PRO A 434 23.79 7.15 -15.82
N VAL A 435 23.22 7.48 -14.68
CA VAL A 435 23.53 8.72 -13.95
C VAL A 435 24.81 8.46 -13.20
N THR A 436 25.88 9.09 -13.63
CA THR A 436 27.20 9.00 -12.96
C THR A 436 27.34 10.14 -11.97
N GLY A 437 28.08 9.90 -10.91
CA GLY A 437 28.39 10.95 -9.94
C GLY A 437 27.50 10.98 -8.70
N TYR A 438 26.80 9.88 -8.40
CA TYR A 438 26.08 9.72 -7.15
C TYR A 438 26.19 8.28 -6.66
N GLU A 439 26.53 8.08 -5.39
CA GLU A 439 26.64 6.76 -4.75
C GLU A 439 26.30 6.88 -3.27
N ILE A 440 25.68 5.84 -2.71
CA ILE A 440 25.54 5.65 -1.26
C ILE A 440 26.17 4.32 -0.91
N HIS A 441 27.07 4.31 0.08
CA HIS A 441 27.70 3.11 0.64
C HIS A 441 27.13 2.88 2.04
N TYR A 442 26.36 1.83 2.23
CA TYR A 442 25.73 1.48 3.51
C TYR A 442 26.45 0.27 4.13
N TYR A 443 26.77 0.36 5.42
CA TYR A 443 27.59 -0.62 6.12
C TYR A 443 26.78 -1.58 7.01
N GLY A 444 25.49 -1.33 7.24
CA GLY A 444 24.64 -2.23 8.03
C GLY A 444 25.20 -2.49 9.43
N PHE A 445 25.51 -3.74 9.71
CA PHE A 445 26.17 -4.17 10.97
C PHE A 445 27.68 -3.91 10.99
N GLY A 446 28.27 -3.52 9.88
CA GLY A 446 29.70 -3.17 9.80
C GLY A 446 30.03 -1.94 10.65
N ARG A 447 31.22 -1.96 11.26
CA ARG A 447 31.70 -0.89 12.17
C ARG A 447 33.05 -0.32 11.69
N PRO A 448 33.14 0.15 10.42
CA PRO A 448 34.38 0.69 9.94
C PRO A 448 34.75 1.98 10.67
N SER A 449 36.00 2.13 11.09
CA SER A 449 36.54 3.39 11.62
C SER A 449 37.00 4.36 10.52
N PHE A 450 37.08 3.86 9.29
CA PHE A 450 37.39 4.64 8.09
C PHE A 450 37.01 3.86 6.82
N ARG A 451 36.87 4.59 5.70
CA ARG A 451 36.76 3.99 4.37
C ARG A 451 37.66 4.70 3.38
N ASN A 452 38.33 3.93 2.52
CA ASN A 452 39.14 4.46 1.43
C ASN A 452 38.29 4.46 0.14
N PHE A 453 38.34 5.58 -0.59
CA PHE A 453 37.68 5.74 -1.89
C PHE A 453 38.71 6.02 -2.97
N VAL A 454 38.38 5.58 -4.19
CA VAL A 454 39.17 5.85 -5.39
C VAL A 454 38.22 6.41 -6.46
N LYS A 455 38.39 7.67 -6.82
CA LYS A 455 37.60 8.35 -7.86
C LYS A 455 38.51 8.79 -9.00
N PRO A 456 37.98 9.03 -10.20
CA PRO A 456 38.79 9.55 -11.31
C PRO A 456 39.53 10.84 -10.94
N ALA A 457 40.78 10.94 -11.39
CA ALA A 457 41.56 12.14 -11.16
C ALA A 457 40.93 13.33 -11.92
N GLY A 458 40.80 14.46 -11.20
CA GLY A 458 40.17 15.67 -11.77
C GLY A 458 38.67 15.76 -11.57
N GLU A 459 38.01 14.72 -11.07
CA GLU A 459 36.62 14.79 -10.59
C GLU A 459 36.61 15.15 -9.11
N ASN A 460 35.75 16.10 -8.74
CA ASN A 460 35.54 16.50 -7.36
C ASN A 460 34.26 15.84 -6.83
N TRP A 461 34.34 15.31 -5.61
CA TRP A 461 33.26 14.59 -4.96
C TRP A 461 33.02 15.17 -3.58
N ARG A 462 31.82 15.69 -3.34
CA ARG A 462 31.34 15.99 -2.00
C ARG A 462 31.05 14.67 -1.30
N VAL A 463 31.51 14.57 -0.06
CA VAL A 463 31.34 13.37 0.75
C VAL A 463 30.61 13.72 2.03
N GLU A 464 29.58 12.95 2.33
CA GLU A 464 28.77 13.10 3.54
C GLU A 464 28.75 11.76 4.30
N VAL A 465 28.96 11.84 5.60
CA VAL A 465 28.84 10.69 6.52
C VAL A 465 27.46 10.75 7.16
N ILE A 466 26.70 9.68 7.01
CA ILE A 466 25.32 9.57 7.48
C ILE A 466 25.28 8.54 8.62
N ASP A 467 24.82 8.97 9.78
CA ASP A 467 24.45 8.08 10.88
C ASP A 467 22.95 7.81 10.75
N THR A 468 22.60 6.61 10.30
CA THR A 468 21.23 6.27 9.94
C THR A 468 20.34 6.06 11.16
N TRP A 469 20.93 5.70 12.31
CA TRP A 469 20.20 5.55 13.56
C TRP A 469 20.02 6.88 14.31
N ASN A 470 21.08 7.69 14.42
CA ASN A 470 21.02 8.98 15.08
C ASN A 470 20.49 10.11 14.18
N MET A 471 20.17 9.78 12.92
CA MET A 471 19.60 10.71 11.94
C MET A 471 20.45 11.96 11.71
N THR A 472 21.76 11.79 11.55
CA THR A 472 22.68 12.93 11.32
C THR A 472 23.40 12.78 9.98
N ILE A 473 23.68 13.93 9.35
CA ILE A 473 24.50 14.02 8.13
C ILE A 473 25.64 15.00 8.42
N THR A 474 26.88 14.52 8.29
CA THR A 474 28.08 15.32 8.50
C THR A 474 28.81 15.52 7.17
N ASP A 475 29.04 16.76 6.77
CA ASP A 475 29.86 17.07 5.59
C ASP A 475 31.32 16.71 5.87
N ALA A 476 31.86 15.78 5.14
CA ALA A 476 33.26 15.37 5.20
C ALA A 476 34.14 16.07 4.15
N GLY A 477 33.60 17.07 3.44
CA GLY A 477 34.31 17.91 2.49
C GLY A 477 34.29 17.39 1.04
N VAL A 478 35.09 18.07 0.20
CA VAL A 478 35.24 17.75 -1.23
C VAL A 478 36.58 17.09 -1.46
N HIS A 479 36.57 15.96 -2.14
CA HIS A 479 37.77 15.13 -2.36
C HIS A 479 37.90 14.76 -3.84
N SER A 480 39.11 14.38 -4.26
CA SER A 480 39.44 13.91 -5.61
C SER A 480 40.48 12.81 -5.58
N GLY A 481 40.49 11.93 -6.57
CA GLY A 481 41.45 10.86 -6.69
C GLY A 481 41.32 9.80 -5.57
N LYS A 482 42.39 9.52 -4.84
CA LYS A 482 42.40 8.60 -3.70
C LYS A 482 42.31 9.37 -2.40
N PHE A 483 41.31 9.04 -1.57
CA PHE A 483 41.11 9.69 -0.29
C PHE A 483 40.56 8.73 0.77
N ARG A 484 40.70 9.09 2.04
CA ARG A 484 40.17 8.35 3.18
C ARG A 484 39.18 9.22 3.95
N ILE A 485 38.05 8.64 4.28
CA ILE A 485 37.03 9.24 5.14
C ILE A 485 37.07 8.52 6.50
N ALA A 486 37.17 9.27 7.58
CA ALA A 486 37.05 8.74 8.94
C ALA A 486 35.55 8.48 9.23
N LEU A 487 35.27 7.38 9.92
CA LEU A 487 33.92 6.97 10.34
C LEU A 487 33.90 6.72 11.84
N PRO A 488 32.74 6.82 12.50
CA PRO A 488 32.64 6.70 13.97
C PRO A 488 33.00 5.31 14.53
N GLY A 489 33.00 4.25 13.71
CA GLY A 489 33.34 2.89 14.16
C GLY A 489 32.20 2.17 14.89
N HIS A 490 30.95 2.53 14.62
CA HIS A 490 29.75 1.82 15.09
C HIS A 490 28.83 1.42 13.93
N GLU A 491 27.79 0.65 14.21
CA GLU A 491 26.84 0.12 13.23
C GLU A 491 25.97 1.23 12.62
N TYR A 492 25.29 0.90 11.54
CA TYR A 492 24.23 1.70 10.88
C TYR A 492 24.75 3.01 10.29
N MET A 493 25.95 2.96 9.70
CA MET A 493 26.56 4.08 9.01
C MET A 493 26.39 3.99 7.50
N ALA A 494 26.33 5.15 6.84
CA ALA A 494 26.44 5.24 5.39
C ALA A 494 27.37 6.40 5.00
N VAL A 495 27.87 6.33 3.76
CA VAL A 495 28.61 7.44 3.13
C VAL A 495 27.94 7.74 1.80
N ARG A 496 27.53 9.01 1.62
CA ARG A 496 27.01 9.52 0.35
C ARG A 496 28.09 10.31 -0.37
N LEU A 497 28.27 10.01 -1.64
CA LEU A 497 29.19 10.70 -2.52
C LEU A 497 28.44 11.32 -3.67
N THR A 498 28.63 12.62 -3.89
CA THR A 498 28.01 13.36 -5.00
C THR A 498 29.11 14.12 -5.74
N ARG A 499 29.21 13.91 -7.06
CA ARG A 499 30.14 14.67 -7.92
C ARG A 499 29.67 16.13 -8.03
N VAL A 500 30.58 17.06 -7.85
CA VAL A 500 30.34 18.52 -7.86
C VAL A 500 31.18 19.23 -8.92
#